data_a02e72b2a423fce8fa3ff6151ca36bd6
#
_entry.id   a02e72b2a423fce8fa3ff6151ca36bd6
#
_cell.length_a   1.000
_cell.length_b   1.000
_cell.length_c   1.000
_cell.angle_alpha   90.00
_cell.angle_beta   90.00
_cell.angle_gamma   90.00
#
_symmetry.space_group_name_H-M   'P 1'
#
loop_
_entity.id
_entity.type
_entity.pdbx_description
1 polymer ?
#
loop_
_entity_poly.entity_id
_entity_poly.type
_entity_poly.pdbx_seq_one_letter_code
_entity_poly.pdbx_strand_id
1 'polypeptide(L)'
;KDLFARYGKLLILAGGSNTVFKDSSFEGCVLRVCNKGIEVLEEDENEIVLRVAAGEVWREFVLWACKKNYCGLENLAAIYGTVGAAPVQNIGAYGAQVADYIEWVESFDMSNGEIKRFYAKDCQFDYRFSRWKKDNKNELICYVAFRLKKAFTPQLSYSAINQSISEEEAKNLTAERMCEIITEI
;
A
#
# COMPACT_ATOMS: atom_id res chain seq x y z
N LYS A 1 -20.97 11.00 9.55
CA LYS A 1 -22.20 11.71 9.03
C LYS A 1 -22.14 13.20 9.33
N ASP A 2 -21.74 13.60 10.54
CA ASP A 2 -21.73 15.02 10.96
C ASP A 2 -20.76 15.92 10.14
N LEU A 3 -19.60 15.41 9.74
CA LEU A 3 -18.64 16.18 8.95
C LEU A 3 -19.16 16.51 7.55
N PHE A 4 -19.80 15.55 6.88
CA PHE A 4 -20.37 15.79 5.55
C PHE A 4 -21.55 16.75 5.62
N ALA A 5 -22.43 16.59 6.61
CA ALA A 5 -23.55 17.50 6.84
C ALA A 5 -23.08 18.94 7.17
N ARG A 6 -21.95 19.07 7.90
CA ARG A 6 -21.41 20.36 8.32
C ARG A 6 -20.64 21.09 7.22
N TYR A 7 -19.87 20.35 6.39
CA TYR A 7 -18.93 20.95 5.43
C TYR A 7 -19.32 20.77 3.96
N GLY A 8 -20.30 19.93 3.65
CA GLY A 8 -20.82 19.70 2.29
C GLY A 8 -19.87 18.98 1.34
N LYS A 9 -18.54 19.13 1.54
CA LYS A 9 -17.49 18.46 0.75
C LYS A 9 -16.44 17.84 1.65
N LEU A 10 -16.02 16.62 1.32
CA LEU A 10 -14.91 15.94 1.97
C LEU A 10 -13.83 15.61 0.94
N LEU A 11 -12.58 15.86 1.31
CA LEU A 11 -11.40 15.38 0.60
C LEU A 11 -10.68 14.39 1.49
N ILE A 12 -10.61 13.12 1.08
CA ILE A 12 -9.80 12.12 1.76
C ILE A 12 -8.36 12.31 1.33
N LEU A 13 -7.46 12.51 2.28
CA LEU A 13 -6.05 12.73 2.04
C LEU A 13 -5.21 11.71 2.83
N ALA A 14 -4.28 11.05 2.16
CA ALA A 14 -3.24 10.23 2.76
C ALA A 14 -1.98 11.09 3.05
N GLY A 15 -0.82 10.69 2.54
CA GLY A 15 0.41 11.47 2.63
C GLY A 15 0.51 12.67 1.68
N GLY A 16 -0.41 12.79 0.70
CA GLY A 16 -0.39 13.87 -0.29
C GLY A 16 0.64 13.69 -1.42
N SER A 17 1.42 12.61 -1.44
CA SER A 17 2.51 12.39 -2.38
C SER A 17 2.09 12.26 -3.85
N ASN A 18 0.81 11.99 -4.11
CA ASN A 18 0.22 11.90 -5.45
C ASN A 18 -0.94 12.90 -5.64
N THR A 19 -0.81 14.09 -5.03
CA THR A 19 -1.88 15.10 -5.05
C THR A 19 -1.28 16.45 -5.41
N VAL A 20 -1.86 17.11 -6.40
CA VAL A 20 -1.53 18.50 -6.76
C VAL A 20 -2.72 19.37 -6.38
N PHE A 21 -2.46 20.34 -5.53
CA PHE A 21 -3.47 21.34 -5.15
C PHE A 21 -3.38 22.54 -6.10
N LYS A 22 -4.55 23.10 -6.43
CA LYS A 22 -4.63 24.40 -7.10
C LYS A 22 -4.34 25.50 -6.07
N ASP A 23 -3.93 26.68 -6.54
CA ASP A 23 -3.65 27.83 -5.68
C ASP A 23 -4.90 28.43 -4.99
N SER A 24 -6.09 27.96 -5.36
CA SER A 24 -7.35 28.33 -4.72
C SER A 24 -7.60 27.54 -3.43
N SER A 25 -8.24 28.16 -2.46
CA SER A 25 -8.67 27.49 -1.23
C SER A 25 -9.65 26.33 -1.52
N PHE A 26 -9.53 25.25 -0.75
CA PHE A 26 -10.50 24.16 -0.75
C PHE A 26 -11.62 24.47 0.23
N GLU A 27 -12.82 24.74 -0.28
CA GLU A 27 -14.01 24.93 0.55
C GLU A 27 -14.61 23.58 0.93
N GLY A 28 -14.22 23.04 2.08
CA GLY A 28 -14.67 21.74 2.57
C GLY A 28 -13.81 21.25 3.73
N CYS A 29 -14.03 20.01 4.12
CA CYS A 29 -13.25 19.35 5.15
C CYS A 29 -12.20 18.40 4.51
N VAL A 30 -10.93 18.51 4.92
CA VAL A 30 -9.89 17.56 4.57
C VAL A 30 -9.78 16.52 5.69
N LEU A 31 -10.09 15.27 5.37
CA LEU A 31 -9.94 14.14 6.28
C LEU A 31 -8.62 13.44 6.00
N ARG A 32 -7.65 13.63 6.91
CA ARG A 32 -6.36 12.96 6.82
C ARG A 32 -6.43 11.59 7.48
N VAL A 33 -6.02 10.55 6.72
CA VAL A 33 -5.94 9.17 7.21
C VAL A 33 -4.64 8.99 7.98
N CYS A 34 -4.73 8.75 9.30
CA CYS A 34 -3.55 8.66 10.19
C CYS A 34 -3.66 7.56 11.26
N ASN A 35 -4.60 6.61 11.11
CA ASN A 35 -4.70 5.44 11.99
C ASN A 35 -3.45 4.57 11.86
N LYS A 36 -3.04 3.95 12.97
CA LYS A 36 -1.79 3.19 13.09
C LYS A 36 -2.05 1.79 13.62
N GLY A 37 -1.12 0.88 13.31
CA GLY A 37 -1.08 -0.48 13.83
C GLY A 37 -0.88 -1.53 12.74
N ILE A 38 -0.15 -2.56 13.12
CA ILE A 38 0.09 -3.77 12.31
C ILE A 38 -0.31 -4.95 13.19
N GLU A 39 -1.19 -5.80 12.70
CA GLU A 39 -1.74 -6.97 13.40
C GLU A 39 -1.45 -8.22 12.58
N VAL A 40 -0.96 -9.27 13.21
CA VAL A 40 -0.81 -10.59 12.59
C VAL A 40 -2.16 -11.29 12.69
N LEU A 41 -2.73 -11.66 11.54
CA LEU A 41 -4.00 -12.39 11.49
C LEU A 41 -3.79 -13.90 11.39
N GLU A 42 -2.86 -14.30 10.53
CA GLU A 42 -2.53 -15.69 10.25
C GLU A 42 -1.02 -15.80 10.08
N GLU A 43 -0.44 -16.89 10.54
CA GLU A 43 0.98 -17.18 10.38
C GLU A 43 1.22 -18.68 10.36
N ASP A 44 1.95 -19.15 9.35
CA ASP A 44 2.46 -20.53 9.28
C ASP A 44 3.98 -20.55 8.97
N GLU A 45 4.51 -21.69 8.56
CA GLU A 45 5.93 -21.85 8.24
C GLU A 45 6.35 -21.07 6.98
N ASN A 46 5.45 -20.85 6.02
CA ASN A 46 5.74 -20.31 4.70
C ASN A 46 5.23 -18.88 4.49
N GLU A 47 4.12 -18.52 5.11
CA GLU A 47 3.41 -17.28 4.85
C GLU A 47 2.93 -16.60 6.14
N ILE A 48 2.64 -15.31 6.02
CA ILE A 48 2.02 -14.50 7.06
C ILE A 48 0.95 -13.59 6.43
N VAL A 49 -0.16 -13.43 7.13
CA VAL A 49 -1.19 -12.43 6.79
C VAL A 49 -1.17 -11.31 7.83
N LEU A 50 -0.88 -10.11 7.36
CA LEU A 50 -0.80 -8.90 8.17
C LEU A 50 -1.97 -7.97 7.85
N ARG A 51 -2.70 -7.53 8.88
CA ARG A 51 -3.67 -6.43 8.79
C ARG A 51 -2.96 -5.14 9.18
N VAL A 52 -2.87 -4.20 8.24
CA VAL A 52 -2.10 -2.97 8.40
C VAL A 52 -3.02 -1.75 8.30
N ALA A 53 -2.89 -0.83 9.24
CA ALA A 53 -3.69 0.39 9.28
C ALA A 53 -3.34 1.31 8.11
N ALA A 54 -4.37 1.92 7.52
CA ALA A 54 -4.26 2.72 6.29
C ALA A 54 -3.33 3.94 6.42
N GLY A 55 -3.18 4.49 7.62
CA GLY A 55 -2.29 5.63 7.91
C GLY A 55 -0.83 5.25 8.20
N GLU A 56 -0.44 3.97 8.12
CA GLU A 56 0.97 3.58 8.18
C GLU A 56 1.72 4.14 6.97
N VAL A 57 2.96 4.61 7.17
CA VAL A 57 3.82 5.07 6.09
C VAL A 57 4.27 3.86 5.29
N TRP A 58 4.00 3.85 3.98
CA TRP A 58 4.25 2.69 3.11
C TRP A 58 5.69 2.19 3.21
N ARG A 59 6.67 3.08 3.02
CA ARG A 59 8.09 2.74 3.08
C ARG A 59 8.50 2.14 4.42
N GLU A 60 8.03 2.71 5.52
CA GLU A 60 8.35 2.22 6.86
C GLU A 60 7.77 0.82 7.08
N PHE A 61 6.54 0.58 6.61
CA PHE A 61 5.92 -0.73 6.65
C PHE A 61 6.70 -1.77 5.84
N VAL A 62 7.09 -1.44 4.59
CA VAL A 62 7.88 -2.35 3.75
C VAL A 62 9.22 -2.69 4.39
N LEU A 63 9.97 -1.70 4.85
CA LEU A 63 11.25 -1.92 5.54
C LEU A 63 11.09 -2.75 6.82
N TRP A 64 10.04 -2.49 7.59
CA TRP A 64 9.73 -3.28 8.78
C TRP A 64 9.41 -4.74 8.41
N ALA A 65 8.65 -4.98 7.36
CA ALA A 65 8.33 -6.32 6.88
C ALA A 65 9.60 -7.06 6.43
N CYS A 66 10.46 -6.43 5.62
CA CYS A 66 11.72 -7.00 5.15
C CYS A 66 12.65 -7.40 6.31
N LYS A 67 12.77 -6.55 7.35
CA LYS A 67 13.55 -6.85 8.56
C LYS A 67 13.02 -8.04 9.35
N LYS A 68 11.74 -8.37 9.18
CA LYS A 68 11.10 -9.55 9.78
C LYS A 68 11.12 -10.77 8.86
N ASN A 69 11.78 -10.69 7.70
CA ASN A 69 11.72 -11.69 6.63
C ASN A 69 10.29 -11.96 6.12
N TYR A 70 9.44 -10.94 6.12
CA TYR A 70 8.13 -10.97 5.46
C TYR A 70 8.28 -10.37 4.08
N CYS A 71 8.37 -11.23 3.07
CA CYS A 71 8.89 -10.92 1.75
C CYS A 71 7.78 -10.76 0.69
N GLY A 72 8.08 -9.97 -0.35
CA GLY A 72 7.24 -9.73 -1.53
C GLY A 72 7.11 -8.27 -1.90
N LEU A 73 7.22 -7.35 -0.94
CA LEU A 73 7.00 -5.91 -1.16
C LEU A 73 8.29 -5.13 -1.48
N GLU A 74 9.45 -5.78 -1.55
CA GLU A 74 10.78 -5.16 -1.64
C GLU A 74 10.88 -4.18 -2.82
N ASN A 75 10.41 -4.61 -4.01
CA ASN A 75 10.44 -3.81 -5.23
C ASN A 75 9.56 -2.55 -5.16
N LEU A 76 8.69 -2.46 -4.16
CA LEU A 76 7.80 -1.32 -3.94
C LEU A 76 8.30 -0.37 -2.83
N ALA A 77 9.49 -0.62 -2.27
CA ALA A 77 10.02 0.07 -1.08
C ALA A 77 10.22 1.59 -1.29
N ALA A 78 10.58 2.04 -2.49
CA ALA A 78 10.83 3.46 -2.78
C ALA A 78 9.55 4.29 -3.03
N ILE A 79 8.36 3.66 -3.04
CA ILE A 79 7.11 4.37 -3.31
C ILE A 79 6.70 5.20 -2.10
N TYR A 80 6.41 6.49 -2.32
CA TYR A 80 5.91 7.40 -1.29
C TYR A 80 4.40 7.25 -1.08
N GLY A 81 3.94 7.47 0.16
CA GLY A 81 2.53 7.44 0.51
C GLY A 81 2.24 6.65 1.78
N THR A 82 0.99 6.22 1.92
CA THR A 82 0.53 5.41 3.05
C THR A 82 -0.04 4.08 2.56
N VAL A 83 -0.12 3.12 3.47
CA VAL A 83 -0.68 1.78 3.20
C VAL A 83 -2.08 1.86 2.59
N GLY A 84 -2.97 2.72 3.12
CA GLY A 84 -4.32 2.87 2.57
C GLY A 84 -4.39 3.53 1.19
N ALA A 85 -3.34 4.27 0.78
CA ALA A 85 -3.26 4.84 -0.56
C ALA A 85 -2.76 3.82 -1.61
N ALA A 86 -2.05 2.79 -1.17
CA ALA A 86 -1.44 1.80 -2.06
C ALA A 86 -2.45 1.08 -2.96
N PRO A 87 -3.59 0.53 -2.48
CA PRO A 87 -4.57 -0.14 -3.32
C PRO A 87 -5.33 0.82 -4.25
N VAL A 88 -5.45 2.12 -3.93
CA VAL A 88 -6.29 3.05 -4.70
C VAL A 88 -5.91 3.08 -6.18
N GLN A 89 -4.64 3.10 -6.48
CA GLN A 89 -4.12 3.09 -7.86
C GLN A 89 -3.26 1.85 -8.15
N ASN A 90 -3.39 0.80 -7.36
CA ASN A 90 -2.58 -0.40 -7.51
C ASN A 90 -1.11 -0.04 -7.73
N ILE A 91 -0.47 0.53 -6.68
CA ILE A 91 0.92 0.98 -6.81
C ILE A 91 1.81 -0.15 -7.34
N GLY A 92 2.74 0.21 -8.20
CA GLY A 92 3.66 -0.75 -8.79
C GLY A 92 4.95 -0.09 -9.24
N ALA A 93 6.04 -0.80 -9.10
CA ALA A 93 7.37 -0.42 -9.54
C ALA A 93 8.22 -1.67 -9.78
N TYR A 94 9.21 -1.55 -10.63
CA TYR A 94 10.23 -2.58 -10.85
C TYR A 94 9.67 -4.00 -11.07
N GLY A 95 8.59 -4.11 -11.86
CA GLY A 95 7.97 -5.40 -12.20
C GLY A 95 7.02 -5.99 -11.15
N ALA A 96 6.83 -5.33 -10.01
CA ALA A 96 5.89 -5.72 -8.97
C ALA A 96 4.70 -4.75 -8.89
N GLN A 97 3.57 -5.21 -8.40
CA GLN A 97 2.40 -4.42 -8.06
C GLN A 97 1.80 -4.86 -6.73
N VAL A 98 1.17 -3.93 -6.02
CA VAL A 98 0.67 -4.23 -4.66
C VAL A 98 -0.50 -5.22 -4.66
N ALA A 99 -1.27 -5.28 -5.75
CA ALA A 99 -2.40 -6.22 -5.89
C ALA A 99 -1.98 -7.69 -5.73
N ASP A 100 -0.72 -8.04 -6.08
CA ASP A 100 -0.21 -9.41 -6.01
C ASP A 100 -0.07 -9.91 -4.56
N TYR A 101 -0.09 -8.99 -3.59
CA TYR A 101 0.13 -9.26 -2.16
C TYR A 101 -1.09 -8.92 -1.29
N ILE A 102 -2.10 -8.24 -1.84
CA ILE A 102 -3.31 -7.89 -1.09
C ILE A 102 -4.21 -9.11 -0.95
N GLU A 103 -4.52 -9.45 0.30
CA GLU A 103 -5.52 -10.46 0.64
C GLU A 103 -6.92 -9.84 0.59
N TRP A 104 -7.09 -8.69 1.25
CA TRP A 104 -8.31 -7.90 1.24
C TRP A 104 -8.06 -6.45 1.66
N VAL A 105 -9.02 -5.58 1.36
CA VAL A 105 -9.07 -4.18 1.78
C VAL A 105 -10.36 -3.94 2.57
N GLU A 106 -10.24 -3.29 3.72
CA GLU A 106 -11.37 -2.90 4.56
C GLU A 106 -11.62 -1.40 4.44
N SER A 107 -12.81 -1.02 4.06
CA SER A 107 -13.21 0.38 3.91
C SER A 107 -14.46 0.71 4.72
N PHE A 108 -14.53 1.94 5.17
CA PHE A 108 -15.67 2.55 5.82
C PHE A 108 -16.50 3.32 4.78
N ASP A 109 -17.74 2.92 4.59
CA ASP A 109 -18.70 3.64 3.74
C ASP A 109 -19.26 4.83 4.50
N MET A 110 -18.83 6.02 4.15
CA MET A 110 -19.23 7.26 4.83
C MET A 110 -20.70 7.64 4.60
N SER A 111 -21.37 7.02 3.63
CA SER A 111 -22.79 7.29 3.34
C SER A 111 -23.72 6.61 4.33
N ASN A 112 -23.43 5.38 4.71
CA ASN A 112 -24.27 4.57 5.62
C ASN A 112 -23.60 4.24 6.96
N GLY A 113 -22.26 4.39 7.06
CA GLY A 113 -21.49 4.09 8.27
C GLY A 113 -21.09 2.63 8.42
N GLU A 114 -21.18 1.84 7.36
CA GLU A 114 -20.83 0.42 7.37
C GLU A 114 -19.35 0.22 7.06
N ILE A 115 -18.76 -0.80 7.67
CA ILE A 115 -17.44 -1.31 7.30
C ILE A 115 -17.63 -2.46 6.33
N LYS A 116 -16.94 -2.39 5.18
CA LYS A 116 -16.99 -3.41 4.13
C LYS A 116 -15.59 -3.95 3.87
N ARG A 117 -15.51 -5.27 3.67
CA ARG A 117 -14.29 -5.95 3.30
C ARG A 117 -14.39 -6.42 1.85
N PHE A 118 -13.37 -6.08 1.05
CA PHE A 118 -13.23 -6.46 -0.36
C PHE A 118 -11.99 -7.34 -0.50
N TYR A 119 -12.19 -8.59 -0.89
CA TYR A 119 -11.06 -9.47 -1.24
C TYR A 119 -10.40 -8.99 -2.53
N ALA A 120 -9.15 -9.37 -2.77
CA ALA A 120 -8.38 -8.88 -3.91
C ALA A 120 -9.14 -8.97 -5.26
N LYS A 121 -9.85 -10.08 -5.49
CA LYS A 121 -10.70 -10.30 -6.68
C LYS A 121 -11.84 -9.29 -6.86
N ASP A 122 -12.31 -8.69 -5.75
CA ASP A 122 -13.43 -7.75 -5.73
C ASP A 122 -12.94 -6.28 -5.79
N CYS A 123 -11.62 -6.08 -5.68
CA CYS A 123 -10.99 -4.75 -5.71
C CYS A 123 -10.84 -4.18 -7.14
N GLN A 124 -11.10 -4.98 -8.18
CA GLN A 124 -11.00 -4.58 -9.60
C GLN A 124 -9.62 -3.98 -9.94
N PHE A 125 -8.55 -4.62 -9.43
CA PHE A 125 -7.20 -4.16 -9.72
C PHE A 125 -6.85 -4.32 -11.20
N ASP A 126 -6.24 -3.26 -11.76
CA ASP A 126 -5.68 -3.20 -13.10
C ASP A 126 -4.48 -2.25 -13.10
N TYR A 127 -3.85 -2.05 -14.25
CA TYR A 127 -2.71 -1.13 -14.36
C TYR A 127 -3.09 0.27 -13.88
N ARG A 128 -2.47 0.70 -12.78
CA ARG A 128 -2.73 1.99 -12.11
C ARG A 128 -4.21 2.25 -11.82
N PHE A 129 -4.97 1.20 -11.53
CA PHE A 129 -6.41 1.27 -11.32
C PHE A 129 -6.87 0.35 -10.19
N SER A 130 -7.95 0.77 -9.52
CA SER A 130 -8.78 -0.05 -8.64
C SER A 130 -10.18 0.55 -8.54
N ARG A 131 -11.11 -0.16 -7.89
CA ARG A 131 -12.47 0.30 -7.63
C ARG A 131 -12.54 1.66 -6.93
N TRP A 132 -11.57 2.00 -6.06
CA TRP A 132 -11.54 3.28 -5.32
C TRP A 132 -11.10 4.46 -6.17
N LYS A 133 -10.52 4.25 -7.33
CA LYS A 133 -10.05 5.33 -8.20
C LYS A 133 -11.19 5.98 -9.00
N LYS A 134 -12.23 5.24 -9.35
CA LYS A 134 -13.28 5.70 -10.28
C LYS A 134 -14.48 6.31 -9.58
N ASP A 135 -15.25 5.54 -8.85
CA ASP A 135 -16.60 5.92 -8.44
C ASP A 135 -16.86 5.85 -6.92
N ASN A 136 -15.94 5.32 -6.13
CA ASN A 136 -16.17 5.06 -4.71
C ASN A 136 -15.66 6.20 -3.81
N LYS A 137 -16.05 7.44 -4.10
CA LYS A 137 -15.63 8.65 -3.36
C LYS A 137 -16.09 8.68 -1.90
N ASN A 138 -17.06 7.84 -1.54
CA ASN A 138 -17.59 7.76 -0.18
C ASN A 138 -16.94 6.64 0.65
N GLU A 139 -16.04 5.84 0.06
CA GLU A 139 -15.36 4.78 0.76
C GLU A 139 -13.98 5.24 1.26
N LEU A 140 -13.79 5.19 2.57
CA LEU A 140 -12.53 5.47 3.24
C LEU A 140 -11.82 4.15 3.57
N ILE A 141 -10.68 3.89 2.96
CA ILE A 141 -9.87 2.71 3.32
C ILE A 141 -9.32 2.88 4.73
N CYS A 142 -9.60 1.89 5.58
CA CYS A 142 -9.19 1.86 6.97
C CYS A 142 -8.05 0.89 7.23
N TYR A 143 -8.06 -0.27 6.58
CA TYR A 143 -7.05 -1.31 6.71
C TYR A 143 -6.83 -2.03 5.39
N VAL A 144 -5.61 -2.55 5.23
CA VAL A 144 -5.25 -3.44 4.12
C VAL A 144 -4.60 -4.69 4.70
N ALA A 145 -5.05 -5.86 4.27
CA ALA A 145 -4.40 -7.10 4.62
C ALA A 145 -3.47 -7.54 3.50
N PHE A 146 -2.27 -7.93 3.88
CA PHE A 146 -1.24 -8.42 2.99
C PHE A 146 -0.90 -9.87 3.33
N ARG A 147 -0.84 -10.73 2.31
CA ARG A 147 -0.27 -12.08 2.41
C ARG A 147 1.15 -12.03 1.89
N LEU A 148 2.11 -12.25 2.76
CA LEU A 148 3.54 -12.17 2.48
C LEU A 148 4.20 -13.53 2.72
N LYS A 149 5.28 -13.80 1.98
CA LYS A 149 6.07 -15.03 2.13
C LYS A 149 7.15 -14.86 3.18
N LYS A 150 7.55 -15.95 3.82
CA LYS A 150 8.71 -15.99 4.74
C LYS A 150 10.02 -16.38 4.03
N ALA A 151 9.92 -16.86 2.78
CA ALA A 151 11.08 -17.15 1.94
C ALA A 151 11.28 -16.05 0.91
N PHE A 152 12.42 -15.39 0.94
CA PHE A 152 12.77 -14.35 -0.02
C PHE A 152 13.12 -14.96 -1.38
N THR A 153 12.49 -14.43 -2.42
CA THR A 153 12.80 -14.75 -3.82
C THR A 153 12.95 -13.44 -4.59
N PRO A 154 14.18 -13.01 -4.93
CA PRO A 154 14.42 -11.73 -5.56
C PRO A 154 13.82 -11.65 -6.97
N GLN A 155 13.13 -10.55 -7.26
CA GLN A 155 12.66 -10.23 -8.60
C GLN A 155 13.65 -9.30 -9.30
N LEU A 156 14.57 -9.87 -10.08
CA LEU A 156 15.66 -9.16 -10.74
C LEU A 156 15.41 -8.87 -12.22
N SER A 157 14.22 -9.15 -12.73
CA SER A 157 13.88 -9.04 -14.15
C SER A 157 13.93 -7.60 -14.70
N TYR A 158 13.87 -6.60 -13.83
CA TYR A 158 13.91 -5.20 -14.23
C TYR A 158 15.35 -4.73 -14.45
N SER A 159 15.64 -4.14 -15.62
CA SER A 159 16.99 -3.84 -16.05
C SER A 159 17.78 -2.92 -15.10
N ALA A 160 17.12 -1.92 -14.49
CA ALA A 160 17.76 -1.02 -13.54
C ALA A 160 18.24 -1.76 -12.29
N ILE A 161 17.47 -2.71 -11.77
CA ILE A 161 17.87 -3.55 -10.63
C ILE A 161 19.04 -4.43 -11.02
N ASN A 162 18.94 -5.11 -12.17
CA ASN A 162 19.97 -6.04 -12.64
C ASN A 162 21.32 -5.35 -12.90
N GLN A 163 21.31 -4.08 -13.28
CA GLN A 163 22.52 -3.27 -13.47
C GLN A 163 23.12 -2.76 -12.14
N SER A 164 22.33 -2.69 -11.09
CA SER A 164 22.75 -2.18 -9.77
C SER A 164 23.29 -3.27 -8.84
N ILE A 165 23.21 -4.55 -9.23
CA ILE A 165 23.58 -5.70 -8.41
C ILE A 165 24.64 -6.52 -9.14
N SER A 166 25.76 -6.82 -8.48
CA SER A 166 26.77 -7.75 -8.99
C SER A 166 26.30 -9.20 -8.93
N GLU A 167 26.87 -10.09 -9.75
CA GLU A 167 26.56 -11.52 -9.72
C GLU A 167 26.83 -12.15 -8.34
N GLU A 168 27.83 -11.67 -7.62
CA GLU A 168 28.19 -12.16 -6.28
C GLU A 168 27.16 -11.68 -5.24
N GLU A 169 26.73 -10.42 -5.32
CA GLU A 169 25.70 -9.85 -4.45
C GLU A 169 24.34 -10.53 -4.67
N ALA A 170 23.99 -10.85 -5.93
CA ALA A 170 22.72 -11.53 -6.26
C ALA A 170 22.60 -12.91 -5.58
N LYS A 171 23.70 -13.62 -5.37
CA LYS A 171 23.70 -14.95 -4.70
C LYS A 171 23.39 -14.88 -3.21
N ASN A 172 23.69 -13.76 -2.56
CA ASN A 172 23.54 -13.57 -1.11
C ASN A 172 22.54 -12.44 -0.79
N LEU A 173 21.69 -12.08 -1.74
CA LEU A 173 20.75 -10.99 -1.61
C LEU A 173 19.68 -11.31 -0.56
N THR A 174 19.44 -10.37 0.35
CA THR A 174 18.39 -10.44 1.35
C THR A 174 17.26 -9.47 0.98
N ALA A 175 16.06 -9.68 1.56
CA ALA A 175 14.93 -8.77 1.39
C ALA A 175 15.27 -7.34 1.85
N GLU A 176 15.98 -7.20 2.98
CA GLU A 176 16.41 -5.89 3.50
C GLU A 176 17.37 -5.20 2.53
N ARG A 177 18.39 -5.92 2.02
CA ARG A 177 19.35 -5.36 1.05
C ARG A 177 18.66 -4.98 -0.26
N MET A 178 17.67 -5.77 -0.71
CA MET A 178 16.87 -5.43 -1.88
C MET A 178 16.12 -4.11 -1.70
N CYS A 179 15.51 -3.88 -0.53
CA CYS A 179 14.86 -2.61 -0.21
C CYS A 179 15.80 -1.42 -0.25
N GLU A 180 17.05 -1.58 0.21
CA GLU A 180 18.09 -0.54 0.14
C GLU A 180 18.40 -0.20 -1.31
N ILE A 181 18.70 -1.21 -2.13
CA ILE A 181 19.01 -1.05 -3.56
C ILE A 181 17.87 -0.32 -4.28
N ILE A 182 16.63 -0.76 -4.08
CA ILE A 182 15.44 -0.11 -4.66
C ILE A 182 15.31 1.36 -4.23
N THR A 183 15.82 1.70 -3.07
CA THR A 183 15.76 3.07 -2.54
C THR A 183 16.89 3.95 -3.08
N GLU A 184 18.01 3.35 -3.50
CA GLU A 184 19.19 4.02 -4.04
C GLU A 184 19.09 4.29 -5.56
N ILE A 185 18.26 3.53 -6.30
CA ILE A 185 17.97 3.71 -7.72
C ILE A 185 17.00 4.88 -7.94
#